data_8a4af372741b97d695bdf418418c2c83
#
_entry.id   8a4af372741b97d695bdf418418c2c83
#
_cell.length_a   1.000
_cell.length_b   1.000
_cell.length_c   1.000
_cell.angle_alpha   90.00
_cell.angle_beta   90.00
_cell.angle_gamma   90.00
#
_symmetry.space_group_name_H-M   'P 1'
#
loop_
_entity.id
_entity.type
_entity.pdbx_description
1 polymer ?
#
loop_
_entity_poly.entity_id
_entity_poly.type
_entity_poly.pdbx_seq_one_letter_code
_entity_poly.pdbx_strand_id
1 'polypeptide(L)'
;MMTKLRKIILIPALILVSISGFFSCGVDRWPEYAHQTALDTWMYDIMQQNYLWYQDLPSYDDVNLFLEPASFLSKVKSKNDSYSFVDSVMETPLPTYGFDYSLVRSADIDTAYNALITYVIPGSPAEAAGLERGNWIMKVDTSYISKKYETQLLQGTKARDLVMGEWKKVPVTEEEDQTNVDTEEGGEGETEYVYKVVPNGKTLKLPAARSVEDNPVHKYTVLPAEENGQKIKVGYLMYSSFTAGTNSDPDKYNNELRQISQEFKTAGVKYVILDLRYNAGGSLDCVQLLGTILTSEVRLNKPMAYLEYNNKNRDKDATINFDSEILKSGVNLDLPGLFAITSSTTAGAPEMLIRSLFLKDNYPVVTIGGVTKGQNVATEQF
;
A
#
# COMPACT_ATOMS: atom_id res chain seq x y z
N MET A 1 -45.93 -73.59 -30.77
CA MET A 1 -46.09 -73.18 -29.37
C MET A 1 -44.78 -72.58 -28.80
N MET A 2 -43.60 -72.96 -29.27
CA MET A 2 -42.29 -72.41 -28.76
C MET A 2 -41.95 -70.98 -29.16
N THR A 3 -42.48 -70.44 -30.24
CA THR A 3 -42.18 -69.09 -30.74
C THR A 3 -42.90 -67.97 -29.95
N LYS A 4 -44.08 -68.25 -29.34
CA LYS A 4 -44.78 -67.29 -28.47
C LYS A 4 -44.16 -67.20 -27.08
N LEU A 5 -43.61 -68.31 -26.53
CA LEU A 5 -42.96 -68.32 -25.25
C LEU A 5 -41.64 -67.56 -25.26
N ARG A 6 -40.84 -67.56 -26.32
CA ARG A 6 -39.62 -66.81 -26.51
C ARG A 6 -39.87 -65.29 -26.53
N LYS A 7 -40.97 -64.83 -27.11
CA LYS A 7 -41.32 -63.42 -27.16
C LYS A 7 -41.77 -62.89 -25.79
N ILE A 8 -42.44 -63.71 -24.96
CA ILE A 8 -42.95 -63.37 -23.64
C ILE A 8 -41.80 -63.21 -22.60
N ILE A 9 -40.68 -63.92 -22.78
CA ILE A 9 -39.51 -63.84 -21.88
C ILE A 9 -38.51 -62.74 -22.34
N LEU A 10 -38.40 -62.50 -23.64
CA LEU A 10 -37.47 -61.48 -24.18
C LEU A 10 -37.89 -60.03 -23.90
N ILE A 11 -39.19 -59.77 -23.90
CA ILE A 11 -39.69 -58.38 -23.60
C ILE A 11 -39.46 -57.97 -22.15
N PRO A 12 -39.76 -58.76 -21.11
CA PRO A 12 -39.47 -58.35 -19.71
C PRO A 12 -37.96 -58.33 -19.41
N ALA A 13 -37.16 -59.25 -20.08
CA ALA A 13 -35.70 -59.20 -19.94
C ALA A 13 -35.09 -57.94 -20.56
N LEU A 14 -35.60 -57.45 -21.68
CA LEU A 14 -35.15 -56.20 -22.32
C LEU A 14 -35.57 -54.98 -21.50
N ILE A 15 -36.73 -54.97 -20.84
CA ILE A 15 -37.19 -53.92 -19.93
C ILE A 15 -36.35 -53.94 -18.65
N LEU A 16 -35.98 -55.09 -18.10
CA LEU A 16 -35.15 -55.20 -16.92
C LEU A 16 -33.71 -54.66 -17.19
N VAL A 17 -33.14 -54.90 -18.35
CA VAL A 17 -31.82 -54.38 -18.77
C VAL A 17 -31.88 -52.87 -19.04
N SER A 18 -33.00 -52.36 -19.57
CA SER A 18 -33.15 -50.92 -19.76
C SER A 18 -33.37 -50.14 -18.43
N ILE A 19 -34.00 -50.76 -17.43
CA ILE A 19 -34.19 -50.15 -16.11
C ILE A 19 -32.88 -50.16 -15.31
N SER A 20 -32.03 -51.17 -15.41
CA SER A 20 -30.70 -51.19 -14.76
C SER A 20 -29.70 -50.22 -15.37
N GLY A 21 -29.90 -49.73 -16.59
CA GLY A 21 -29.05 -48.74 -17.24
C GLY A 21 -29.29 -47.29 -16.76
N PHE A 22 -30.37 -47.02 -16.01
CA PHE A 22 -30.69 -45.70 -15.49
C PHE A 22 -30.31 -45.48 -14.02
N PHE A 23 -29.84 -46.51 -13.32
CA PHE A 23 -29.19 -46.34 -12.02
C PHE A 23 -27.70 -46.11 -12.21
N SER A 24 -27.32 -45.07 -12.97
CA SER A 24 -26.03 -44.44 -12.78
C SER A 24 -26.11 -43.68 -11.46
N CYS A 25 -25.86 -44.39 -10.38
CA CYS A 25 -25.55 -43.77 -9.11
C CYS A 25 -24.23 -43.01 -9.35
N GLY A 26 -24.32 -41.74 -9.71
CA GLY A 26 -23.17 -40.85 -9.72
C GLY A 26 -22.54 -40.96 -8.34
N VAL A 27 -21.39 -41.57 -8.23
CA VAL A 27 -20.60 -41.51 -7.00
C VAL A 27 -20.29 -40.04 -6.82
N ASP A 28 -20.74 -39.45 -5.70
CA ASP A 28 -20.34 -38.14 -5.35
C ASP A 28 -18.82 -38.13 -5.13
N ARG A 29 -18.09 -37.57 -6.08
CA ARG A 29 -16.62 -37.48 -6.06
C ARG A 29 -16.14 -36.19 -5.42
N TRP A 30 -17.05 -35.33 -4.99
CA TRP A 30 -16.72 -34.07 -4.34
C TRP A 30 -15.74 -34.23 -3.17
N PRO A 31 -15.87 -35.25 -2.26
CA PRO A 31 -14.90 -35.49 -1.20
C PRO A 31 -13.47 -35.75 -1.68
N GLU A 32 -13.29 -36.26 -2.90
CA GLU A 32 -11.96 -36.50 -3.47
C GLU A 32 -11.22 -35.18 -3.78
N TYR A 33 -11.96 -34.11 -4.05
CA TYR A 33 -11.45 -32.81 -4.42
C TYR A 33 -11.49 -31.78 -3.26
N ALA A 34 -12.04 -32.16 -2.11
CA ALA A 34 -12.21 -31.26 -0.97
C ALA A 34 -10.92 -30.57 -0.55
N HIS A 35 -9.78 -31.27 -0.59
CA HIS A 35 -8.49 -30.69 -0.28
C HIS A 35 -8.03 -29.63 -1.31
N GLN A 36 -8.36 -29.82 -2.58
CA GLN A 36 -7.97 -28.90 -3.67
C GLN A 36 -8.85 -27.65 -3.71
N THR A 37 -10.11 -27.78 -3.27
CA THR A 37 -11.10 -26.69 -3.30
C THR A 37 -11.26 -25.98 -1.97
N ALA A 38 -10.65 -26.49 -0.90
CA ALA A 38 -10.87 -26.02 0.47
C ALA A 38 -10.60 -24.53 0.65
N LEU A 39 -9.53 -24.01 0.05
CA LEU A 39 -9.14 -22.61 0.18
C LEU A 39 -10.12 -21.68 -0.54
N ASP A 40 -10.47 -21.98 -1.79
CA ASP A 40 -11.42 -21.18 -2.57
C ASP A 40 -12.84 -21.25 -1.99
N THR A 41 -13.24 -22.42 -1.46
CA THR A 41 -14.48 -22.57 -0.70
C THR A 41 -14.50 -21.67 0.53
N TRP A 42 -13.44 -21.74 1.34
CA TRP A 42 -13.31 -20.87 2.52
C TRP A 42 -13.34 -19.40 2.15
N MET A 43 -12.62 -18.98 1.10
CA MET A 43 -12.63 -17.60 0.62
C MET A 43 -14.04 -17.17 0.20
N TYR A 44 -14.76 -18.02 -0.53
CA TYR A 44 -16.14 -17.73 -0.94
C TYR A 44 -17.06 -17.55 0.27
N ASP A 45 -16.98 -18.44 1.26
CA ASP A 45 -17.79 -18.39 2.48
C ASP A 45 -17.50 -17.12 3.29
N ILE A 46 -16.23 -16.74 3.45
CA ILE A 46 -15.84 -15.48 4.11
C ILE A 46 -16.41 -14.28 3.34
N MET A 47 -16.31 -14.28 2.01
CA MET A 47 -16.85 -13.20 1.19
C MET A 47 -18.38 -13.16 1.27
N GLN A 48 -19.05 -14.30 1.23
CA GLN A 48 -20.52 -14.34 1.39
C GLN A 48 -20.97 -13.73 2.73
N GLN A 49 -20.20 -13.86 3.79
CA GLN A 49 -20.53 -13.35 5.10
C GLN A 49 -20.10 -11.90 5.31
N ASN A 50 -18.87 -11.55 4.94
CA ASN A 50 -18.23 -10.31 5.40
C ASN A 50 -18.06 -9.27 4.29
N TYR A 51 -18.05 -9.67 3.03
CA TYR A 51 -17.76 -8.78 1.92
C TYR A 51 -18.83 -7.69 1.75
N LEU A 52 -18.41 -6.44 1.55
CA LEU A 52 -19.31 -5.30 1.39
C LEU A 52 -20.30 -5.51 0.23
N TRP A 53 -19.79 -5.99 -0.89
CA TRP A 53 -20.57 -6.27 -2.11
C TRP A 53 -20.91 -7.76 -2.26
N TYR A 54 -21.23 -8.47 -1.16
CA TYR A 54 -21.53 -9.90 -1.20
C TYR A 54 -22.68 -10.27 -2.15
N GLN A 55 -23.56 -9.32 -2.46
CA GLN A 55 -24.67 -9.51 -3.40
C GLN A 55 -24.22 -9.55 -4.86
N ASP A 56 -23.02 -9.08 -5.18
CA ASP A 56 -22.43 -9.12 -6.51
C ASP A 56 -21.67 -10.44 -6.75
N LEU A 57 -21.51 -11.28 -5.73
CA LEU A 57 -20.84 -12.57 -5.88
C LEU A 57 -21.64 -13.49 -6.81
N PRO A 58 -20.99 -14.20 -7.74
CA PRO A 58 -21.66 -15.22 -8.54
C PRO A 58 -22.23 -16.33 -7.64
N SER A 59 -23.21 -17.08 -8.13
CA SER A 59 -23.73 -18.26 -7.42
C SER A 59 -22.58 -19.26 -7.15
N TYR A 60 -22.64 -19.96 -6.03
CA TYR A 60 -21.65 -20.99 -5.67
C TYR A 60 -21.50 -22.06 -6.75
N ASP A 61 -22.59 -22.44 -7.42
CA ASP A 61 -22.60 -23.45 -8.48
C ASP A 61 -21.93 -22.96 -9.78
N ASP A 62 -21.75 -21.64 -9.93
CA ASP A 62 -21.17 -21.01 -11.11
C ASP A 62 -19.68 -20.67 -10.95
N VAL A 63 -19.09 -20.89 -9.75
CA VAL A 63 -17.68 -20.58 -9.50
C VAL A 63 -16.76 -21.76 -9.72
N ASN A 64 -15.56 -21.50 -10.22
CA ASN A 64 -14.51 -22.50 -10.32
C ASN A 64 -13.63 -22.47 -9.07
N LEU A 65 -13.76 -23.49 -8.22
CA LEU A 65 -13.03 -23.63 -6.96
C LEU A 65 -11.64 -24.28 -7.10
N PHE A 66 -11.14 -24.44 -8.31
CA PHE A 66 -9.82 -25.03 -8.60
C PHE A 66 -8.81 -23.99 -9.10
N LEU A 67 -9.04 -22.73 -8.84
CA LEU A 67 -8.15 -21.65 -9.26
C LEU A 67 -7.07 -21.40 -8.21
N GLU A 68 -5.99 -20.74 -8.61
CA GLU A 68 -5.08 -20.12 -7.65
C GLU A 68 -5.84 -19.01 -6.90
N PRO A 69 -5.64 -18.82 -5.59
CA PRO A 69 -6.45 -17.94 -4.74
C PRO A 69 -6.59 -16.51 -5.26
N ALA A 70 -5.50 -15.90 -5.77
CA ALA A 70 -5.56 -14.55 -6.34
C ALA A 70 -6.40 -14.49 -7.63
N SER A 71 -6.35 -15.56 -8.44
CA SER A 71 -7.17 -15.71 -9.66
C SER A 71 -8.63 -15.94 -9.31
N PHE A 72 -8.90 -16.74 -8.27
CA PHE A 72 -10.26 -16.95 -7.75
C PHE A 72 -10.87 -15.61 -7.29
N LEU A 73 -10.20 -14.89 -6.38
CA LEU A 73 -10.66 -13.58 -5.91
C LEU A 73 -10.95 -12.63 -7.07
N SER A 74 -10.05 -12.56 -8.05
CA SER A 74 -10.21 -11.69 -9.24
C SER A 74 -11.47 -12.02 -10.06
N LYS A 75 -11.94 -13.28 -10.04
CA LYS A 75 -13.12 -13.74 -10.78
C LYS A 75 -14.43 -13.49 -10.03
N VAL A 76 -14.40 -13.58 -8.70
CA VAL A 76 -15.63 -13.52 -7.89
C VAL A 76 -15.92 -12.14 -7.33
N LYS A 77 -14.90 -11.28 -7.14
CA LYS A 77 -15.11 -9.96 -6.53
C LYS A 77 -15.92 -9.02 -7.41
N SER A 78 -16.63 -8.10 -6.78
CA SER A 78 -17.38 -7.02 -7.44
C SER A 78 -16.46 -6.16 -8.31
N LYS A 79 -17.00 -5.62 -9.41
CA LYS A 79 -16.31 -4.61 -10.25
C LYS A 79 -16.04 -3.30 -9.52
N ASN A 80 -16.78 -3.04 -8.44
CA ASN A 80 -16.60 -1.87 -7.58
C ASN A 80 -15.42 -2.04 -6.61
N ASP A 81 -14.89 -3.26 -6.47
CA ASP A 81 -13.79 -3.59 -5.58
C ASP A 81 -12.44 -3.50 -6.30
N SER A 82 -11.71 -2.45 -6.00
CA SER A 82 -10.33 -2.23 -6.46
C SER A 82 -9.28 -2.49 -5.38
N TYR A 83 -9.69 -2.99 -4.20
CA TYR A 83 -8.84 -2.99 -3.00
C TYR A 83 -8.60 -4.36 -2.38
N SER A 84 -9.54 -5.33 -2.54
CA SER A 84 -9.34 -6.68 -2.04
C SER A 84 -8.26 -7.42 -2.82
N PHE A 85 -7.35 -8.05 -2.10
CA PHE A 85 -6.26 -8.86 -2.65
C PHE A 85 -5.97 -10.05 -1.76
N VAL A 86 -5.28 -11.04 -2.31
CA VAL A 86 -4.73 -12.17 -1.57
C VAL A 86 -3.26 -11.89 -1.32
N ASP A 87 -2.86 -12.01 -0.06
CA ASP A 87 -1.48 -11.87 0.35
C ASP A 87 -1.03 -13.14 1.08
N SER A 88 0.26 -13.44 1.02
CA SER A 88 0.88 -14.48 1.83
C SER A 88 1.43 -13.84 3.10
N VAL A 89 0.84 -14.16 4.26
CA VAL A 89 1.38 -13.72 5.54
C VAL A 89 2.73 -14.40 5.77
N MET A 90 3.79 -13.62 5.83
CA MET A 90 5.11 -14.11 6.20
C MET A 90 5.33 -13.84 7.69
N GLU A 91 5.62 -14.90 8.46
CA GLU A 91 5.90 -14.81 9.90
C GLU A 91 7.17 -14.01 10.20
N THR A 92 8.11 -13.96 9.26
CA THR A 92 9.37 -13.22 9.40
C THR A 92 9.52 -12.20 8.29
N PRO A 93 9.88 -10.94 8.62
CA PRO A 93 10.17 -9.94 7.60
C PRO A 93 11.26 -10.43 6.64
N LEU A 94 11.01 -10.30 5.35
CA LEU A 94 11.99 -10.61 4.32
C LEU A 94 13.24 -9.73 4.47
N PRO A 95 14.42 -10.26 4.17
CA PRO A 95 15.61 -9.43 4.07
C PRO A 95 15.42 -8.32 3.04
N THR A 96 15.78 -7.10 3.42
CA THR A 96 15.70 -5.91 2.55
C THR A 96 17.00 -5.11 2.62
N TYR A 97 17.29 -4.34 1.58
CA TYR A 97 18.29 -3.30 1.64
C TYR A 97 17.84 -2.08 2.44
N GLY A 98 16.52 -1.89 2.60
CA GLY A 98 15.94 -0.82 3.39
C GLY A 98 15.88 0.52 2.67
N PHE A 99 15.56 0.54 1.39
CA PHE A 99 15.23 1.75 0.64
C PHE A 99 14.08 1.48 -0.33
N ASP A 100 13.36 2.54 -0.68
CA ASP A 100 12.39 2.54 -1.75
C ASP A 100 12.78 3.55 -2.84
N TYR A 101 12.23 3.39 -4.04
CA TYR A 101 12.66 4.14 -5.21
C TYR A 101 11.53 4.33 -6.23
N SER A 102 11.69 5.34 -7.06
CA SER A 102 10.91 5.52 -8.28
C SER A 102 11.81 5.37 -9.51
N LEU A 103 11.37 4.59 -10.50
CA LEU A 103 12.09 4.45 -11.76
C LEU A 103 11.77 5.59 -12.71
N VAL A 104 12.78 6.28 -13.15
CA VAL A 104 12.73 7.32 -14.17
C VAL A 104 13.49 6.81 -15.41
N ARG A 105 12.87 6.92 -16.59
CA ARG A 105 13.50 6.46 -17.85
C ARG A 105 14.83 7.20 -18.05
N SER A 106 15.85 6.48 -18.48
CA SER A 106 17.13 7.10 -18.88
C SER A 106 16.93 7.94 -20.15
N ALA A 107 17.50 9.13 -20.19
CA ALA A 107 17.52 9.95 -21.40
C ALA A 107 18.49 9.40 -22.47
N ASP A 108 19.53 8.71 -22.03
CA ASP A 108 20.61 8.25 -22.92
C ASP A 108 20.43 6.80 -23.42
N ILE A 109 19.57 5.99 -22.76
CA ILE A 109 19.40 4.56 -23.06
C ILE A 109 17.94 4.18 -22.97
N ASP A 110 17.28 3.93 -24.06
CA ASP A 110 15.84 3.65 -24.18
C ASP A 110 15.30 2.51 -23.30
N THR A 111 16.12 1.47 -23.08
CA THR A 111 15.72 0.30 -22.29
C THR A 111 16.12 0.39 -20.83
N ALA A 112 16.81 1.48 -20.43
CA ALA A 112 17.31 1.67 -19.08
C ALA A 112 16.49 2.68 -18.27
N TYR A 113 16.62 2.57 -16.96
CA TYR A 113 16.03 3.46 -15.97
C TYR A 113 17.08 3.89 -14.97
N ASN A 114 16.86 5.06 -14.38
CA ASN A 114 17.57 5.51 -13.19
C ASN A 114 16.62 5.38 -11.99
N ALA A 115 17.10 4.93 -10.84
CA ALA A 115 16.30 4.83 -9.64
C ALA A 115 16.50 6.07 -8.77
N LEU A 116 15.46 6.86 -8.58
CA LEU A 116 15.40 7.96 -7.62
C LEU A 116 15.00 7.40 -6.26
N ILE A 117 15.84 7.57 -5.25
CA ILE A 117 15.57 7.10 -3.90
C ILE A 117 14.50 7.99 -3.27
N THR A 118 13.39 7.38 -2.85
CA THR A 118 12.24 8.04 -2.24
C THR A 118 12.34 8.13 -0.73
N TYR A 119 12.83 7.08 -0.09
CA TYR A 119 13.22 7.08 1.33
C TYR A 119 14.23 5.95 1.63
N VAL A 120 14.85 6.05 2.81
CA VAL A 120 15.76 5.03 3.35
C VAL A 120 15.32 4.73 4.78
N ILE A 121 15.21 3.44 5.11
CA ILE A 121 14.82 2.98 6.45
C ILE A 121 16.01 3.17 7.40
N PRO A 122 15.84 3.85 8.55
CA PRO A 122 16.89 3.98 9.54
C PRO A 122 17.43 2.63 10.02
N GLY A 123 18.73 2.55 10.24
CA GLY A 123 19.41 1.31 10.64
C GLY A 123 19.54 0.27 9.54
N SER A 124 19.20 0.57 8.29
CA SER A 124 19.24 -0.38 7.17
C SER A 124 20.65 -0.51 6.51
N PRO A 125 20.87 -1.55 5.68
CA PRO A 125 22.05 -1.62 4.80
C PRO A 125 22.20 -0.41 3.89
N ALA A 126 21.12 0.16 3.40
CA ALA A 126 21.13 1.35 2.55
C ALA A 126 21.62 2.59 3.31
N GLU A 127 21.14 2.82 4.54
CA GLU A 127 21.66 3.89 5.39
C GLU A 127 23.16 3.68 5.69
N ALA A 128 23.57 2.45 6.03
CA ALA A 128 24.96 2.11 6.29
C ALA A 128 25.88 2.35 5.06
N ALA A 129 25.32 2.25 3.85
CA ALA A 129 26.01 2.59 2.60
C ALA A 129 26.09 4.11 2.35
N GLY A 130 25.40 4.93 3.14
CA GLY A 130 25.28 6.37 2.91
C GLY A 130 24.28 6.74 1.81
N LEU A 131 23.33 5.86 1.51
CA LEU A 131 22.25 6.16 0.58
C LEU A 131 21.25 7.09 1.28
N GLU A 132 20.79 8.13 0.58
CA GLU A 132 19.86 9.12 1.11
C GLU A 132 18.73 9.36 0.11
N ARG A 133 17.60 9.88 0.62
CA ARG A 133 16.50 10.37 -0.20
C ARG A 133 16.99 11.41 -1.20
N GLY A 134 16.54 11.29 -2.45
CA GLY A 134 16.94 12.17 -3.55
C GLY A 134 18.21 11.72 -4.28
N ASN A 135 18.89 10.68 -3.79
CA ASN A 135 19.98 10.08 -4.53
C ASN A 135 19.47 9.38 -5.80
N TRP A 136 20.33 9.34 -6.81
CA TRP A 136 20.08 8.66 -8.07
C TRP A 136 21.01 7.47 -8.24
N ILE A 137 20.45 6.28 -8.51
CA ILE A 137 21.21 5.08 -8.89
C ILE A 137 21.05 4.91 -10.39
N MET A 138 22.17 4.88 -11.12
CA MET A 138 22.20 4.66 -12.57
C MET A 138 22.46 3.21 -12.95
N LYS A 139 23.34 2.54 -12.17
CA LYS A 139 23.66 1.12 -12.38
C LYS A 139 23.78 0.40 -11.03
N VAL A 140 23.56 -0.90 -11.07
CA VAL A 140 23.89 -1.82 -9.97
C VAL A 140 24.95 -2.78 -10.49
N ASP A 141 26.10 -2.79 -9.81
CA ASP A 141 27.32 -3.43 -10.30
C ASP A 141 27.70 -2.84 -11.68
N THR A 142 27.74 -3.67 -12.72
CA THR A 142 27.99 -3.22 -14.10
C THR A 142 26.72 -3.08 -14.94
N SER A 143 25.53 -3.39 -14.37
CA SER A 143 24.28 -3.51 -15.11
C SER A 143 23.45 -2.25 -15.02
N TYR A 144 22.93 -1.77 -16.15
CA TYR A 144 21.86 -0.77 -16.16
C TYR A 144 20.56 -1.36 -15.61
N ILE A 145 19.78 -0.53 -14.91
CA ILE A 145 18.49 -0.92 -14.36
C ILE A 145 17.48 -1.01 -15.51
N SER A 146 16.76 -2.12 -15.62
CA SER A 146 15.68 -2.31 -16.59
C SER A 146 14.46 -2.93 -15.89
N LYS A 147 13.28 -2.72 -16.44
CA LYS A 147 12.01 -3.30 -15.90
C LYS A 147 12.10 -4.82 -15.69
N LYS A 148 12.84 -5.51 -16.55
CA LYS A 148 13.01 -6.98 -16.47
C LYS A 148 13.84 -7.41 -15.25
N TYR A 149 14.86 -6.64 -14.88
CA TYR A 149 15.82 -7.00 -13.84
C TYR A 149 15.73 -6.11 -12.59
N GLU A 150 14.75 -5.22 -12.53
CA GLU A 150 14.53 -4.27 -11.45
C GLU A 150 14.57 -4.95 -10.08
N THR A 151 13.68 -5.94 -9.86
CA THR A 151 13.58 -6.67 -8.59
C THR A 151 14.89 -7.36 -8.22
N GLN A 152 15.54 -8.02 -9.18
CA GLN A 152 16.82 -8.70 -8.93
C GLN A 152 17.94 -7.75 -8.54
N LEU A 153 17.97 -6.54 -9.11
CA LEU A 153 19.03 -5.56 -8.90
C LEU A 153 18.80 -4.72 -7.64
N LEU A 154 17.57 -4.22 -7.45
CA LEU A 154 17.24 -3.25 -6.41
C LEU A 154 16.55 -3.85 -5.17
N GLN A 155 15.99 -5.06 -5.27
CA GLN A 155 15.30 -5.77 -4.18
C GLN A 155 15.94 -7.14 -3.89
N GLY A 156 17.16 -7.37 -4.36
CA GLY A 156 17.90 -8.60 -4.12
C GLY A 156 18.44 -8.70 -2.69
N THR A 157 19.22 -9.76 -2.43
CA THR A 157 19.76 -10.02 -1.08
C THR A 157 21.27 -9.91 -0.97
N LYS A 158 22.01 -9.89 -2.10
CA LYS A 158 23.48 -9.87 -2.14
C LYS A 158 24.02 -8.45 -1.99
N ALA A 159 25.23 -8.30 -1.46
CA ALA A 159 25.95 -7.02 -1.52
C ALA A 159 26.11 -6.54 -2.97
N ARG A 160 26.02 -5.23 -3.19
CA ARG A 160 26.02 -4.58 -4.51
C ARG A 160 26.89 -3.33 -4.53
N ASP A 161 27.36 -2.96 -5.71
CA ASP A 161 27.95 -1.66 -5.99
C ASP A 161 26.91 -0.79 -6.70
N LEU A 162 26.56 0.35 -6.10
CA LEU A 162 25.62 1.30 -6.66
C LEU A 162 26.39 2.43 -7.36
N VAL A 163 26.29 2.52 -8.68
CA VAL A 163 26.86 3.64 -9.45
C VAL A 163 25.86 4.80 -9.39
N MET A 164 26.32 5.90 -8.81
CA MET A 164 25.48 7.04 -8.49
C MET A 164 25.46 8.08 -9.62
N GLY A 165 24.34 8.79 -9.70
CA GLY A 165 24.13 9.92 -10.60
C GLY A 165 23.69 11.17 -9.89
N GLU A 166 23.62 12.26 -10.65
CA GLU A 166 23.01 13.53 -10.24
C GLU A 166 22.09 14.06 -11.32
N TRP A 167 20.99 14.72 -10.94
CA TRP A 167 20.10 15.42 -11.84
C TRP A 167 20.72 16.76 -12.23
N LYS A 168 21.00 16.97 -13.51
CA LYS A 168 21.79 18.11 -13.96
C LYS A 168 21.27 18.66 -15.28
N LYS A 169 21.33 19.98 -15.43
CA LYS A 169 21.14 20.70 -16.69
C LYS A 169 22.40 20.52 -17.55
N VAL A 170 22.24 19.91 -18.72
CA VAL A 170 23.34 19.66 -19.67
C VAL A 170 22.97 20.23 -21.03
N PRO A 171 23.95 20.71 -21.84
CA PRO A 171 23.67 21.15 -23.19
C PRO A 171 23.22 19.98 -24.07
N VAL A 172 22.24 20.24 -24.94
CA VAL A 172 21.77 19.26 -25.95
C VAL A 172 22.89 19.11 -27.01
N THR A 173 23.24 17.87 -27.32
CA THR A 173 24.18 17.57 -28.42
C THR A 173 23.41 17.28 -29.70
N GLU A 174 23.99 17.53 -30.87
CA GLU A 174 23.31 17.35 -32.17
C GLU A 174 22.73 15.94 -32.41
N GLU A 175 23.12 14.92 -31.62
CA GLU A 175 22.59 13.56 -31.66
C GLU A 175 21.30 13.41 -30.86
N GLU A 176 20.97 14.32 -29.95
CA GLU A 176 19.78 14.27 -29.04
C GLU A 176 18.55 15.00 -29.61
N ASP A 177 18.69 15.80 -30.69
CA ASP A 177 17.63 16.64 -31.29
C ASP A 177 16.45 15.86 -31.93
N GLN A 178 16.45 14.52 -31.87
CA GLN A 178 15.41 13.67 -32.46
C GLN A 178 14.45 13.03 -31.42
N THR A 179 14.61 13.28 -30.13
CA THR A 179 13.71 12.76 -29.09
C THR A 179 12.92 13.89 -28.45
N ASN A 180 11.59 13.66 -28.23
CA ASN A 180 10.69 14.59 -27.52
C ASN A 180 11.17 14.83 -26.09
N VAL A 181 12.10 15.74 -25.90
CA VAL A 181 12.55 16.24 -24.60
C VAL A 181 11.94 17.63 -24.42
N ASP A 182 11.39 17.94 -23.25
CA ASP A 182 10.98 19.30 -22.89
C ASP A 182 12.20 20.23 -22.97
N THR A 183 12.34 20.97 -24.08
CA THR A 183 13.38 21.94 -24.32
C THR A 183 12.87 23.33 -23.93
N GLU A 184 13.65 24.08 -23.17
CA GLU A 184 13.42 25.54 -23.06
C GLU A 184 13.88 26.18 -24.39
N GLU A 185 12.95 26.80 -25.13
CA GLU A 185 13.23 27.49 -26.39
C GLU A 185 14.27 28.61 -26.17
N GLY A 186 15.50 28.35 -26.61
CA GLY A 186 16.53 29.37 -26.79
C GLY A 186 16.35 30.09 -28.13
N GLY A 187 16.66 31.38 -28.19
CA GLY A 187 16.67 32.14 -29.45
C GLY A 187 17.78 31.67 -30.39
N GLU A 188 17.73 32.06 -31.68
CA GLU A 188 18.72 31.68 -32.72
C GLU A 188 20.18 31.96 -32.23
N GLY A 189 20.96 30.88 -32.01
CA GLY A 189 22.36 30.93 -31.57
C GLY A 189 22.59 30.63 -30.08
N GLU A 190 21.55 30.33 -29.25
CA GLU A 190 21.69 29.90 -27.89
C GLU A 190 21.81 28.38 -27.79
N THR A 191 22.70 27.89 -26.91
CA THR A 191 22.82 26.46 -26.63
C THR A 191 21.57 25.98 -25.93
N GLU A 192 20.90 25.02 -26.51
CA GLU A 192 19.74 24.35 -25.93
C GLU A 192 20.15 23.43 -24.78
N TYR A 193 19.35 23.33 -23.72
CA TYR A 193 19.67 22.56 -22.53
C TYR A 193 18.56 21.60 -22.16
N VAL A 194 18.95 20.43 -21.65
CA VAL A 194 18.03 19.42 -21.12
C VAL A 194 18.45 19.00 -19.71
N TYR A 195 17.46 18.65 -18.88
CA TYR A 195 17.73 18.07 -17.58
C TYR A 195 17.77 16.54 -17.67
N LYS A 196 18.85 15.93 -17.26
CA LYS A 196 18.99 14.46 -17.20
C LYS A 196 19.86 13.99 -16.03
N VAL A 197 19.78 12.70 -15.71
CA VAL A 197 20.67 12.07 -14.73
C VAL A 197 22.00 11.78 -15.40
N VAL A 198 23.08 12.34 -14.85
CA VAL A 198 24.47 12.11 -15.32
C VAL A 198 25.30 11.45 -14.22
N PRO A 199 26.36 10.67 -14.56
CA PRO A 199 27.23 10.08 -13.55
C PRO A 199 27.88 11.17 -12.68
N ASN A 200 27.89 10.98 -11.36
CA ASN A 200 28.56 11.89 -10.43
C ASN A 200 29.92 11.38 -9.94
N GLY A 201 30.43 10.28 -10.52
CA GLY A 201 31.72 9.67 -10.19
C GLY A 201 31.73 8.87 -8.88
N LYS A 202 30.63 8.78 -8.14
CA LYS A 202 30.53 8.04 -6.87
C LYS A 202 30.01 6.63 -7.10
N THR A 203 30.52 5.69 -6.30
CA THR A 203 29.99 4.33 -6.17
C THR A 203 29.82 4.05 -4.68
N LEU A 204 28.60 3.67 -4.27
CA LEU A 204 28.31 3.25 -2.91
C LEU A 204 28.37 1.73 -2.81
N LYS A 205 28.94 1.23 -1.71
CA LYS A 205 29.00 -0.19 -1.38
C LYS A 205 27.77 -0.56 -0.55
N LEU A 206 26.75 -1.12 -1.19
CA LEU A 206 25.54 -1.59 -0.52
C LEU A 206 25.80 -2.95 0.13
N PRO A 207 25.72 -3.06 1.47
CA PRO A 207 25.83 -4.36 2.14
C PRO A 207 24.71 -5.32 1.74
N ALA A 208 24.90 -6.62 2.01
CA ALA A 208 23.88 -7.63 1.83
C ALA A 208 22.60 -7.26 2.61
N ALA A 209 21.45 -7.56 2.02
CA ALA A 209 20.16 -7.34 2.65
C ALA A 209 20.03 -8.16 3.94
N ARG A 210 19.30 -7.62 4.90
CA ARG A 210 18.98 -8.26 6.16
C ARG A 210 17.56 -7.87 6.59
N SER A 211 17.03 -8.57 7.58
CA SER A 211 15.80 -8.12 8.23
C SER A 211 16.03 -6.76 8.90
N VAL A 212 15.20 -5.80 8.60
CA VAL A 212 15.22 -4.43 9.12
C VAL A 212 13.86 -4.15 9.73
N GLU A 213 13.85 -3.57 10.91
CA GLU A 213 12.62 -3.06 11.50
C GLU A 213 12.22 -1.78 10.76
N ASP A 214 11.05 -1.79 10.12
CA ASP A 214 10.52 -0.61 9.45
C ASP A 214 9.67 0.21 10.44
N ASN A 215 10.33 1.14 11.14
CA ASN A 215 9.63 2.08 12.02
C ASN A 215 8.83 3.06 11.15
N PRO A 216 7.50 3.16 11.33
CA PRO A 216 6.67 4.07 10.54
C PRO A 216 7.01 5.55 10.73
N VAL A 217 7.63 5.94 11.84
CA VAL A 217 8.17 7.30 12.05
C VAL A 217 9.57 7.39 11.43
N HIS A 218 9.63 7.73 10.15
CA HIS A 218 10.93 7.84 9.46
C HIS A 218 11.69 9.09 9.85
N LYS A 219 10.98 10.19 10.15
CA LYS A 219 11.60 11.44 10.57
C LYS A 219 10.58 12.35 11.23
N TYR A 220 11.00 12.99 12.31
CA TYR A 220 10.28 14.14 12.84
C TYR A 220 11.26 15.24 13.25
N THR A 221 10.80 16.49 13.25
CA THR A 221 11.60 17.66 13.66
C THR A 221 10.72 18.88 13.87
N VAL A 222 11.25 19.89 14.53
CA VAL A 222 10.62 21.21 14.68
C VAL A 222 11.33 22.22 13.80
N LEU A 223 10.60 22.84 12.90
CA LEU A 223 11.10 23.80 11.93
C LEU A 223 10.67 25.21 12.34
N PRO A 224 11.56 26.22 12.21
CA PRO A 224 11.16 27.62 12.32
C PRO A 224 10.38 28.03 11.06
N ALA A 225 9.36 28.86 11.23
CA ALA A 225 8.60 29.47 10.16
C ALA A 225 8.18 30.89 10.56
N GLU A 226 7.55 31.59 9.63
CA GLU A 226 7.03 32.94 9.87
C GLU A 226 5.59 33.02 9.36
N GLU A 227 4.71 33.64 10.15
CA GLU A 227 3.33 33.90 9.80
C GLU A 227 2.98 35.33 10.18
N ASN A 228 2.57 36.14 9.21
CA ASN A 228 2.22 37.56 9.39
C ASN A 228 3.32 38.39 10.16
N GLY A 229 4.60 38.11 9.85
CA GLY A 229 5.74 38.77 10.51
C GLY A 229 6.09 38.24 11.90
N GLN A 230 5.39 37.19 12.37
CA GLN A 230 5.66 36.56 13.66
C GLN A 230 6.37 35.22 13.48
N LYS A 231 7.41 34.99 14.27
CA LYS A 231 8.10 33.69 14.29
C LYS A 231 7.19 32.62 14.94
N ILE A 232 6.98 31.52 14.23
CA ILE A 232 6.24 30.37 14.70
C ILE A 232 7.10 29.10 14.59
N LYS A 233 6.66 28.02 15.21
CA LYS A 233 7.26 26.69 15.05
C LYS A 233 6.27 25.74 14.38
N VAL A 234 6.79 24.94 13.47
CA VAL A 234 6.04 23.94 12.71
C VAL A 234 6.67 22.58 12.96
N GLY A 235 5.87 21.62 13.41
CA GLY A 235 6.28 20.21 13.50
C GLY A 235 6.27 19.57 12.10
N TYR A 236 7.30 18.83 11.77
CA TYR A 236 7.31 17.94 10.61
C TYR A 236 7.33 16.50 11.09
N LEU A 237 6.44 15.67 10.55
CA LEU A 237 6.36 14.26 10.84
C LEU A 237 6.21 13.49 9.52
N MET A 238 7.19 12.67 9.16
CA MET A 238 7.09 11.71 8.06
C MET A 238 6.65 10.36 8.63
N TYR A 239 5.45 9.92 8.24
CA TYR A 239 4.79 8.73 8.75
C TYR A 239 4.41 7.79 7.60
N SER A 240 5.13 6.66 7.48
CA SER A 240 5.08 5.80 6.30
C SER A 240 3.97 4.73 6.35
N SER A 241 3.47 4.39 7.54
CA SER A 241 2.47 3.33 7.72
C SER A 241 1.72 3.51 9.04
N PHE A 242 0.43 3.16 9.09
CA PHE A 242 -0.36 3.15 10.32
C PHE A 242 -0.20 1.81 11.04
N THR A 243 0.99 1.58 11.58
CA THR A 243 1.38 0.37 12.33
C THR A 243 1.60 0.72 13.79
N ALA A 244 0.96 -0.01 14.71
CA ALA A 244 0.99 0.30 16.15
C ALA A 244 2.31 -0.07 16.82
N GLY A 245 2.93 -1.16 16.37
CA GLY A 245 4.16 -1.69 16.97
C GLY A 245 4.65 -2.95 16.27
N THR A 246 5.44 -3.75 16.99
CA THR A 246 5.99 -5.03 16.53
C THR A 246 5.30 -6.21 17.23
N ASN A 247 5.56 -7.42 16.78
CA ASN A 247 5.05 -8.62 17.47
C ASN A 247 5.54 -8.72 18.94
N SER A 248 6.74 -8.21 19.22
CA SER A 248 7.32 -8.22 20.59
C SER A 248 6.89 -7.02 21.44
N ASP A 249 6.49 -5.91 20.82
CA ASP A 249 5.99 -4.70 21.47
C ASP A 249 4.85 -4.09 20.61
N PRO A 250 3.60 -4.53 20.83
CA PRO A 250 2.47 -4.16 19.98
C PRO A 250 2.08 -2.68 19.98
N ASP A 251 2.53 -1.89 20.95
CA ASP A 251 2.20 -0.46 21.07
C ASP A 251 3.44 0.47 20.90
N LYS A 252 4.56 -0.10 20.46
CA LYS A 252 5.86 0.59 20.34
C LYS A 252 5.78 1.90 19.58
N TYR A 253 5.27 1.87 18.37
CA TYR A 253 5.23 3.05 17.50
C TYR A 253 4.12 4.02 17.88
N ASN A 254 3.02 3.55 18.44
CA ASN A 254 2.00 4.40 19.03
C ASN A 254 2.57 5.16 20.25
N ASN A 255 3.42 4.51 21.06
CA ASN A 255 4.10 5.18 22.18
C ASN A 255 5.10 6.23 21.70
N GLU A 256 5.78 5.99 20.58
CA GLU A 256 6.63 6.98 19.92
C GLU A 256 5.82 8.20 19.44
N LEU A 257 4.66 7.99 18.79
CA LEU A 257 3.75 9.09 18.41
C LEU A 257 3.29 9.91 19.63
N ARG A 258 3.00 9.24 20.76
CA ARG A 258 2.64 9.92 22.02
C ARG A 258 3.79 10.77 22.53
N GLN A 259 5.03 10.26 22.51
CA GLN A 259 6.22 11.00 22.89
C GLN A 259 6.42 12.21 21.97
N ILE A 260 6.34 12.05 20.66
CA ILE A 260 6.46 13.14 19.68
C ILE A 260 5.42 14.22 19.94
N SER A 261 4.19 13.84 20.29
CA SER A 261 3.14 14.81 20.63
C SER A 261 3.53 15.69 21.83
N GLN A 262 4.15 15.11 22.87
CA GLN A 262 4.67 15.87 24.02
C GLN A 262 5.81 16.81 23.63
N GLU A 263 6.74 16.32 22.78
CA GLU A 263 7.86 17.13 22.31
C GLU A 263 7.37 18.33 21.48
N PHE A 264 6.41 18.11 20.58
CA PHE A 264 5.80 19.17 19.77
C PHE A 264 5.03 20.18 20.65
N LYS A 265 4.26 19.71 21.63
CA LYS A 265 3.55 20.58 22.57
C LYS A 265 4.51 21.42 23.40
N THR A 266 5.56 20.81 23.96
CA THR A 266 6.61 21.49 24.74
C THR A 266 7.37 22.52 23.91
N ALA A 267 7.63 22.18 22.63
CA ALA A 267 8.27 23.13 21.71
C ALA A 267 7.36 24.30 21.32
N GLY A 268 6.06 24.24 21.57
CA GLY A 268 5.09 25.25 21.15
C GLY A 268 4.84 25.24 19.64
N VAL A 269 4.74 24.04 19.07
CA VAL A 269 4.39 23.86 17.65
C VAL A 269 2.99 24.40 17.39
N LYS A 270 2.84 25.28 16.39
CA LYS A 270 1.56 25.86 15.99
C LYS A 270 0.85 25.06 14.91
N TYR A 271 1.60 24.52 13.96
CA TYR A 271 1.10 23.68 12.85
C TYR A 271 1.94 22.43 12.72
N VAL A 272 1.37 21.39 12.12
CA VAL A 272 2.10 20.18 11.75
C VAL A 272 2.05 20.01 10.24
N ILE A 273 3.20 19.67 9.64
CA ILE A 273 3.31 19.12 8.30
C ILE A 273 3.41 17.61 8.46
N LEU A 274 2.36 16.90 8.06
CA LEU A 274 2.29 15.45 8.07
C LEU A 274 2.63 14.91 6.68
N ASP A 275 3.78 14.25 6.54
CA ASP A 275 4.22 13.70 5.27
C ASP A 275 3.74 12.25 5.13
N LEU A 276 2.75 12.05 4.29
CA LEU A 276 2.09 10.78 4.02
C LEU A 276 2.35 10.25 2.60
N ARG A 277 3.35 10.79 1.89
CA ARG A 277 3.59 10.48 0.47
C ARG A 277 3.79 9.00 0.18
N TYR A 278 4.31 8.24 1.13
CA TYR A 278 4.59 6.80 0.97
C TYR A 278 3.70 5.93 1.85
N ASN A 279 2.65 6.50 2.44
CA ASN A 279 1.77 5.79 3.35
C ASN A 279 0.59 5.16 2.60
N ALA A 280 0.61 3.83 2.48
CA ALA A 280 -0.40 3.05 1.78
C ALA A 280 -1.51 2.48 2.69
N GLY A 281 -1.56 2.88 3.97
CA GLY A 281 -2.61 2.43 4.87
C GLY A 281 -2.16 1.94 6.23
N GLY A 282 -2.97 1.07 6.84
CA GLY A 282 -2.73 0.42 8.12
C GLY A 282 -3.92 0.45 9.07
N SER A 283 -3.66 0.36 10.38
CA SER A 283 -4.65 0.15 11.43
C SER A 283 -5.50 1.39 11.72
N LEU A 284 -6.79 1.15 11.94
CA LEU A 284 -7.75 2.17 12.36
C LEU A 284 -7.40 2.78 13.73
N ASP A 285 -6.89 1.98 14.67
CA ASP A 285 -6.49 2.48 16.00
C ASP A 285 -5.36 3.51 15.91
N CYS A 286 -4.42 3.31 14.98
CA CYS A 286 -3.36 4.29 14.73
C CYS A 286 -3.91 5.57 14.09
N VAL A 287 -4.92 5.46 13.19
CA VAL A 287 -5.62 6.63 12.64
C VAL A 287 -6.32 7.41 13.73
N GLN A 288 -7.00 6.71 14.64
CA GLN A 288 -7.69 7.32 15.77
C GLN A 288 -6.71 8.05 16.69
N LEU A 289 -5.58 7.41 17.06
CA LEU A 289 -4.55 8.04 17.89
C LEU A 289 -3.98 9.30 17.23
N LEU A 290 -3.50 9.19 15.99
CA LEU A 290 -2.89 10.33 15.31
C LEU A 290 -3.92 11.46 15.05
N GLY A 291 -5.15 11.10 14.70
CA GLY A 291 -6.26 12.04 14.57
C GLY A 291 -6.56 12.79 15.87
N THR A 292 -6.56 12.07 16.99
CA THR A 292 -6.77 12.66 18.33
C THR A 292 -5.61 13.57 18.76
N ILE A 293 -4.37 13.23 18.40
CA ILE A 293 -3.20 14.09 18.63
C ILE A 293 -3.32 15.41 17.85
N LEU A 294 -3.71 15.35 16.57
CA LEU A 294 -3.65 16.47 15.64
C LEU A 294 -4.90 17.37 15.63
N THR A 295 -6.04 16.86 16.07
CA THR A 295 -7.31 17.63 16.04
C THR A 295 -7.29 18.82 17.01
N SER A 296 -8.23 19.76 16.84
CA SER A 296 -8.46 20.80 17.83
C SER A 296 -9.11 20.23 19.10
N GLU A 297 -8.81 20.82 20.26
CA GLU A 297 -9.32 20.36 21.57
C GLU A 297 -10.85 20.29 21.63
N VAL A 298 -11.53 21.23 21.00
CA VAL A 298 -13.00 21.27 20.96
C VAL A 298 -13.65 20.04 20.27
N ARG A 299 -12.86 19.26 19.54
CA ARG A 299 -13.32 18.03 18.85
C ARG A 299 -13.05 16.75 19.64
N LEU A 300 -12.32 16.83 20.74
CA LEU A 300 -12.08 15.66 21.59
C LEU A 300 -13.41 15.05 22.05
N ASN A 301 -13.46 13.71 22.06
CA ASN A 301 -14.59 12.88 22.40
C ASN A 301 -15.84 13.05 21.50
N LYS A 302 -15.66 13.68 20.31
CA LYS A 302 -16.69 13.77 19.26
C LYS A 302 -16.40 12.79 18.12
N PRO A 303 -17.43 12.45 17.32
CA PRO A 303 -17.28 11.51 16.21
C PRO A 303 -16.20 11.95 15.22
N MET A 304 -15.29 11.04 14.93
CA MET A 304 -14.26 11.11 13.91
C MET A 304 -14.74 10.46 12.61
N ALA A 305 -15.31 9.26 12.72
CA ALA A 305 -15.79 8.48 11.60
C ALA A 305 -16.91 7.52 12.02
N TYR A 306 -17.65 7.01 11.04
CA TYR A 306 -18.62 5.94 11.22
C TYR A 306 -18.19 4.74 10.40
N LEU A 307 -18.13 3.57 11.02
CA LEU A 307 -17.92 2.29 10.35
C LEU A 307 -19.27 1.68 10.06
N GLU A 308 -19.55 1.41 8.81
CA GLU A 308 -20.75 0.73 8.35
C GLU A 308 -20.35 -0.57 7.66
N TYR A 309 -20.88 -1.69 8.17
CA TYR A 309 -20.68 -3.01 7.60
C TYR A 309 -21.78 -3.34 6.58
N ASN A 310 -21.64 -4.46 5.91
CA ASN A 310 -22.72 -4.97 5.08
C ASN A 310 -23.96 -5.29 5.94
N ASN A 311 -25.11 -5.51 5.30
CA ASN A 311 -26.38 -5.68 6.04
C ASN A 311 -26.46 -6.96 6.89
N LYS A 312 -25.55 -7.92 6.73
CA LYS A 312 -25.43 -9.12 7.56
C LYS A 312 -24.67 -8.88 8.86
N ASN A 313 -23.90 -7.80 8.92
CA ASN A 313 -22.98 -7.47 10.02
C ASN A 313 -23.25 -6.08 10.61
N ARG A 314 -24.49 -5.59 10.56
CA ARG A 314 -24.89 -4.28 11.11
C ARG A 314 -24.68 -4.15 12.62
N ASP A 315 -24.61 -5.26 13.33
CA ASP A 315 -24.24 -5.33 14.75
C ASP A 315 -22.79 -4.91 15.03
N LYS A 316 -21.93 -4.89 14.00
CA LYS A 316 -20.57 -4.39 14.05
C LYS A 316 -20.44 -2.89 13.71
N ASP A 317 -21.52 -2.23 13.28
CA ASP A 317 -21.48 -0.80 12.98
C ASP A 317 -21.02 -0.02 14.23
N ALA A 318 -20.09 0.91 14.04
CA ALA A 318 -19.46 1.62 15.15
C ALA A 318 -19.19 3.09 14.84
N THR A 319 -19.23 3.91 15.87
CA THR A 319 -18.74 5.29 15.82
C THR A 319 -17.35 5.35 16.41
N ILE A 320 -16.41 5.82 15.63
CA ILE A 320 -15.03 6.11 16.08
C ILE A 320 -14.97 7.59 16.48
N ASN A 321 -14.52 7.87 17.69
CA ASN A 321 -14.38 9.22 18.22
C ASN A 321 -12.91 9.67 18.23
N PHE A 322 -12.66 10.98 18.28
CA PHE A 322 -11.37 11.51 18.70
C PHE A 322 -11.22 11.31 20.22
N ASP A 323 -10.87 10.10 20.60
CA ASP A 323 -10.93 9.66 22.00
C ASP A 323 -9.73 10.15 22.80
N SER A 324 -9.98 11.02 23.80
CA SER A 324 -8.93 11.56 24.66
C SER A 324 -8.25 10.49 25.52
N GLU A 325 -8.90 9.35 25.81
CA GLU A 325 -8.30 8.29 26.63
C GLU A 325 -7.20 7.52 25.89
N ILE A 326 -7.27 7.44 24.55
CA ILE A 326 -6.25 6.75 23.74
C ILE A 326 -4.89 7.49 23.78
N LEU A 327 -4.88 8.78 24.13
CA LEU A 327 -3.64 9.56 24.26
C LEU A 327 -2.71 8.96 25.33
N LYS A 328 -3.24 8.40 26.41
CA LYS A 328 -2.45 7.86 27.53
C LYS A 328 -1.42 8.89 28.02
N SER A 329 -0.12 8.61 27.79
CA SER A 329 0.99 9.53 28.08
C SER A 329 1.17 10.65 27.04
N GLY A 330 0.54 10.55 25.86
CA GLY A 330 0.58 11.59 24.83
C GLY A 330 -0.31 12.79 25.13
N VAL A 331 -0.31 13.77 24.26
CA VAL A 331 -1.11 14.98 24.41
C VAL A 331 -1.80 15.36 23.09
N ASN A 332 -2.95 15.98 23.20
CA ASN A 332 -3.56 16.69 22.07
C ASN A 332 -2.81 18.00 21.81
N LEU A 333 -2.46 18.25 20.56
CA LEU A 333 -1.70 19.42 20.15
C LEU A 333 -2.57 20.68 20.07
N ASP A 334 -3.91 20.51 19.93
CA ASP A 334 -4.86 21.60 19.74
C ASP A 334 -4.49 22.48 18.55
N LEU A 335 -4.29 21.86 17.40
CA LEU A 335 -3.85 22.55 16.19
C LEU A 335 -5.00 23.34 15.56
N PRO A 336 -4.73 24.55 15.01
CA PRO A 336 -5.74 25.30 14.26
C PRO A 336 -5.96 24.76 12.84
N GLY A 337 -5.12 23.83 12.37
CA GLY A 337 -5.18 23.19 11.06
C GLY A 337 -3.98 22.29 10.80
N LEU A 338 -4.02 21.56 9.68
CA LEU A 338 -3.02 20.56 9.27
C LEU A 338 -2.54 20.81 7.84
N PHE A 339 -1.24 20.61 7.59
CA PHE A 339 -0.68 20.48 6.25
C PHE A 339 -0.34 19.01 6.02
N ALA A 340 -0.89 18.40 4.97
CA ALA A 340 -0.63 17.01 4.61
C ALA A 340 0.08 16.93 3.24
N ILE A 341 1.24 16.28 3.19
CA ILE A 341 1.93 16.02 1.93
C ILE A 341 1.50 14.63 1.45
N THR A 342 0.95 14.56 0.24
CA THR A 342 0.34 13.36 -0.34
C THR A 342 0.93 13.00 -1.70
N SER A 343 0.69 11.77 -2.14
CA SER A 343 1.03 11.28 -3.48
C SER A 343 0.01 10.24 -3.95
N SER A 344 0.17 9.72 -5.15
CA SER A 344 -0.67 8.64 -5.68
C SER A 344 -0.56 7.31 -4.93
N THR A 345 0.44 7.14 -4.07
CA THR A 345 0.58 5.97 -3.18
C THR A 345 -0.09 6.17 -1.82
N THR A 346 -0.48 7.40 -1.46
CA THR A 346 -1.25 7.69 -0.25
C THR A 346 -2.63 7.05 -0.35
N ALA A 347 -2.96 6.06 0.50
CA ALA A 347 -4.19 5.26 0.38
C ALA A 347 -4.75 4.80 1.74
N GLY A 348 -6.07 4.67 1.84
CA GLY A 348 -6.76 4.08 3.00
C GLY A 348 -6.67 4.90 4.28
N ALA A 349 -5.92 4.43 5.28
CA ALA A 349 -5.81 5.07 6.59
C ALA A 349 -5.43 6.56 6.55
N PRO A 350 -4.40 7.02 5.79
CA PRO A 350 -4.12 8.45 5.65
C PRO A 350 -5.26 9.24 5.00
N GLU A 351 -6.00 8.66 4.04
CA GLU A 351 -7.16 9.33 3.43
C GLU A 351 -8.30 9.49 4.43
N MET A 352 -8.55 8.45 5.24
CA MET A 352 -9.50 8.51 6.35
C MET A 352 -9.11 9.60 7.35
N LEU A 353 -7.83 9.68 7.77
CA LEU A 353 -7.34 10.71 8.69
C LEU A 353 -7.59 12.12 8.13
N ILE A 354 -7.13 12.39 6.90
CA ILE A 354 -7.29 13.67 6.23
C ILE A 354 -8.77 14.05 6.15
N ARG A 355 -9.62 13.12 5.73
CA ARG A 355 -11.05 13.36 5.56
C ARG A 355 -11.76 13.60 6.89
N SER A 356 -11.42 12.83 7.92
CA SER A 356 -12.00 12.98 9.26
C SER A 356 -11.64 14.33 9.90
N LEU A 357 -10.45 14.83 9.66
CA LEU A 357 -10.03 16.15 10.13
C LEU A 357 -10.70 17.29 9.35
N PHE A 358 -10.86 17.16 8.04
CA PHE A 358 -11.38 18.19 7.14
C PHE A 358 -12.89 18.44 7.29
N LEU A 359 -13.70 17.40 7.56
CA LEU A 359 -15.16 17.42 7.35
C LEU A 359 -15.97 18.24 8.35
N LYS A 360 -15.42 18.66 9.50
CA LYS A 360 -16.21 19.32 10.56
C LYS A 360 -15.49 20.56 11.10
N ASP A 361 -16.31 21.51 11.54
CA ASP A 361 -15.91 22.68 12.36
C ASP A 361 -14.87 23.60 11.70
N ASN A 362 -14.86 23.71 10.37
CA ASN A 362 -13.91 24.55 9.62
C ASN A 362 -12.44 24.30 9.95
N TYR A 363 -12.08 23.08 10.37
CA TYR A 363 -10.67 22.72 10.59
C TYR A 363 -9.97 22.61 9.22
N PRO A 364 -9.06 23.56 8.89
CA PRO A 364 -8.42 23.56 7.59
C PRO A 364 -7.41 22.42 7.49
N VAL A 365 -7.55 21.59 6.47
CA VAL A 365 -6.53 20.62 6.03
C VAL A 365 -6.07 21.01 4.65
N VAL A 366 -4.81 21.41 4.54
CA VAL A 366 -4.18 21.78 3.26
C VAL A 366 -3.40 20.59 2.76
N THR A 367 -3.82 20.01 1.64
CA THR A 367 -3.08 18.92 0.98
C THR A 367 -2.12 19.47 -0.06
N ILE A 368 -0.88 18.98 -0.07
CA ILE A 368 0.22 19.41 -0.94
C ILE A 368 0.79 18.19 -1.65
N GLY A 369 0.98 18.27 -2.96
CA GLY A 369 1.57 17.19 -3.76
C GLY A 369 0.58 16.53 -4.69
N GLY A 370 0.59 15.20 -4.78
CA GLY A 370 -0.24 14.43 -5.71
C GLY A 370 -1.61 14.06 -5.15
N VAL A 371 -2.52 13.70 -6.05
CA VAL A 371 -3.83 13.13 -5.70
C VAL A 371 -3.63 11.77 -5.05
N THR A 372 -4.38 11.49 -4.00
CA THR A 372 -4.35 10.20 -3.28
C THR A 372 -5.05 9.09 -4.07
N LYS A 373 -4.94 7.85 -3.63
CA LYS A 373 -5.49 6.66 -4.29
C LYS A 373 -7.03 6.70 -4.45
N GLY A 374 -7.73 7.32 -3.50
CA GLY A 374 -9.20 7.40 -3.48
C GLY A 374 -9.86 6.18 -2.84
N GLN A 375 -9.18 5.50 -1.91
CA GLN A 375 -9.76 4.37 -1.21
C GLN A 375 -10.84 4.84 -0.24
N ASN A 376 -12.08 4.44 -0.51
CA ASN A 376 -13.27 4.86 0.23
C ASN A 376 -13.90 3.74 1.08
N VAL A 377 -13.26 2.60 1.15
CA VAL A 377 -13.68 1.43 1.94
C VAL A 377 -12.53 0.92 2.80
N ALA A 378 -12.89 0.41 3.99
CA ALA A 378 -11.94 -0.31 4.84
C ALA A 378 -11.75 -1.75 4.35
N THR A 379 -10.64 -2.36 4.71
CA THR A 379 -10.34 -3.77 4.47
C THR A 379 -10.20 -4.50 5.80
N GLU A 380 -10.60 -5.75 5.84
CA GLU A 380 -10.44 -6.66 6.96
C GLU A 380 -9.62 -7.86 6.50
N GLN A 381 -8.75 -8.36 7.35
CA GLN A 381 -7.93 -9.54 7.06
C GLN A 381 -8.57 -10.78 7.68
N PHE A 382 -8.61 -11.87 6.94
CA PHE A 382 -9.14 -13.15 7.35
C PHE A 382 -8.13 -14.27 7.16
#